data_8c5163fd41c302ad8e01152d71bbffce
#
_entry.id   8c5163fd41c302ad8e01152d71bbffce
#
_cell.length_a   1.000
_cell.length_b   1.000
_cell.length_c   1.000
_cell.angle_alpha   90.00
_cell.angle_beta   90.00
_cell.angle_gamma   90.00
#
_symmetry.space_group_name_H-M   'P 1'
#
loop_
_entity.id
_entity.type
_entity.pdbx_description
1 polymer ?
#
loop_
_entity_poly.entity_id
_entity_poly.type
_entity_poly.pdbx_seq_one_letter_code
_entity_poly.pdbx_strand_id
1 'polypeptide(L)'
;MATYFDNADLIELRKSEKKILKTVIYHNWQNKFVADDPFEFLDKLELIFTDEQKLILSASEDKVPGIIVVLDFDAEKNKLLLLHQFGGKIDYKTEDFTENPLWELCIGKELITIEIVNEGDNCFKSNVILLDFGDEKIEILLGIEGLIVEPFENV
;
A
#
# COMPACT_ATOMS: atom_id res chain seq x y z
N MET A 1 12.02 17.43 3.16
CA MET A 1 11.26 17.96 2.01
C MET A 1 9.95 17.19 1.88
N ALA A 2 8.83 17.89 1.86
CA ALA A 2 7.53 17.26 1.68
C ALA A 2 7.36 16.80 0.24
N THR A 3 6.70 15.64 0.07
CA THR A 3 6.38 15.10 -1.24
C THR A 3 4.87 15.03 -1.40
N TYR A 4 4.42 15.11 -2.63
CA TYR A 4 3.00 15.21 -2.94
C TYR A 4 2.60 14.21 -4.01
N PHE A 5 1.33 13.80 -3.97
CA PHE A 5 0.75 12.99 -5.03
C PHE A 5 0.66 13.79 -6.33
N ASP A 6 0.93 13.16 -7.46
CA ASP A 6 0.68 13.78 -8.75
C ASP A 6 -0.79 13.60 -9.16
N ASN A 7 -1.21 14.24 -10.26
CA ASN A 7 -2.58 14.17 -10.73
C ASN A 7 -3.02 12.75 -11.08
N ALA A 8 -2.14 11.95 -11.65
CA ALA A 8 -2.45 10.57 -12.01
C ALA A 8 -2.75 9.73 -10.78
N ASP A 9 -1.95 9.89 -9.71
CA ASP A 9 -2.18 9.21 -8.44
C ASP A 9 -3.51 9.63 -7.82
N LEU A 10 -3.81 10.92 -7.82
CA LEU A 10 -5.07 11.46 -7.26
C LEU A 10 -6.29 10.90 -7.99
N ILE A 11 -6.22 10.79 -9.31
CA ILE A 11 -7.29 10.22 -10.12
C ILE A 11 -7.55 8.76 -9.70
N GLU A 12 -6.49 7.97 -9.55
CA GLU A 12 -6.62 6.57 -9.17
C GLU A 12 -7.18 6.42 -7.74
N LEU A 13 -6.75 7.26 -6.81
CA LEU A 13 -7.30 7.25 -5.45
C LEU A 13 -8.79 7.57 -5.47
N ARG A 14 -9.22 8.59 -6.23
CA ARG A 14 -10.64 8.97 -6.32
C ARG A 14 -11.48 7.90 -7.00
N LYS A 15 -10.95 7.20 -8.00
CA LYS A 15 -11.66 6.10 -8.66
C LYS A 15 -11.96 4.95 -7.71
N SER A 16 -11.14 4.78 -6.69
CA SER A 16 -11.29 3.69 -5.72
C SER A 16 -12.35 3.98 -4.66
N GLU A 17 -12.71 5.24 -4.47
CA GLU A 17 -13.77 5.61 -3.53
C GLU A 17 -15.12 5.04 -3.98
N LYS A 18 -15.95 4.66 -2.99
CA LYS A 18 -17.29 4.08 -3.16
C LYS A 18 -17.32 2.66 -3.70
N LYS A 19 -16.16 2.02 -3.82
CA LYS A 19 -16.05 0.61 -4.20
C LYS A 19 -16.06 -0.27 -2.97
N ILE A 20 -16.53 -1.49 -3.14
CA ILE A 20 -16.63 -2.46 -2.04
C ILE A 20 -15.38 -3.33 -2.04
N LEU A 21 -14.70 -3.40 -0.90
CA LEU A 21 -13.48 -4.16 -0.74
C LEU A 21 -13.76 -5.67 -0.72
N LYS A 22 -13.02 -6.41 -1.52
CA LYS A 22 -13.16 -7.87 -1.65
C LYS A 22 -11.93 -8.61 -1.11
N THR A 23 -10.73 -8.17 -1.46
CA THR A 23 -9.49 -8.89 -1.16
C THR A 23 -8.37 -7.90 -0.83
N VAL A 24 -7.51 -8.28 0.10
CA VAL A 24 -6.32 -7.50 0.49
C VAL A 24 -5.09 -8.38 0.33
N ILE A 25 -4.10 -7.90 -0.43
CA ILE A 25 -2.85 -8.62 -0.68
C ILE A 25 -1.68 -7.75 -0.24
N TYR A 26 -0.75 -8.33 0.51
CA TYR A 26 0.50 -7.70 0.91
C TYR A 26 1.64 -8.28 0.09
N HIS A 27 2.44 -7.41 -0.49
CA HIS A 27 3.68 -7.80 -1.18
C HIS A 27 4.84 -7.31 -0.34
N ASN A 28 5.55 -8.25 0.28
CA ASN A 28 6.62 -7.95 1.22
C ASN A 28 7.99 -8.20 0.62
N TRP A 29 8.91 -7.31 0.94
CA TRP A 29 10.32 -7.43 0.62
C TRP A 29 11.02 -8.08 1.80
N GLN A 30 11.70 -9.19 1.57
CA GLN A 30 12.47 -9.88 2.60
C GLN A 30 13.96 -9.74 2.31
N ASN A 31 14.69 -9.13 3.22
CA ASN A 31 16.13 -8.95 3.10
C ASN A 31 16.83 -10.00 3.95
N LYS A 32 17.60 -10.87 3.30
CA LYS A 32 18.32 -11.98 3.94
C LYS A 32 19.84 -11.82 3.86
N PHE A 33 20.34 -10.63 3.54
CA PHE A 33 21.78 -10.38 3.45
C PHE A 33 22.49 -10.61 4.78
N VAL A 34 21.82 -10.29 5.88
CA VAL A 34 22.33 -10.59 7.22
C VAL A 34 21.57 -11.81 7.73
N ALA A 35 22.21 -13.00 7.66
CA ALA A 35 21.56 -14.26 7.97
C ALA A 35 21.03 -14.32 9.41
N ASP A 36 21.71 -13.69 10.35
CA ASP A 36 21.33 -13.68 11.76
C ASP A 36 20.27 -12.61 12.09
N ASP A 37 20.00 -11.71 11.16
CA ASP A 37 19.06 -10.60 11.36
C ASP A 37 18.32 -10.28 10.06
N PRO A 38 17.56 -11.23 9.52
CA PRO A 38 16.73 -10.95 8.34
C PRO A 38 15.61 -10.00 8.72
N PHE A 39 15.26 -9.08 7.81
CA PHE A 39 14.12 -8.20 8.04
C PHE A 39 13.17 -8.18 6.85
N GLU A 40 11.94 -7.83 7.12
CA GLU A 40 10.85 -7.84 6.15
C GLU A 40 10.07 -6.54 6.30
N PHE A 41 9.66 -5.96 5.16
CA PHE A 41 8.80 -4.78 5.17
C PHE A 41 7.77 -4.86 4.04
N LEU A 42 6.67 -4.15 4.22
CA LEU A 42 5.61 -4.06 3.22
C LEU A 42 6.02 -3.11 2.11
N ASP A 43 6.21 -3.64 0.91
CA ASP A 43 6.57 -2.85 -0.27
C ASP A 43 5.34 -2.32 -0.99
N LYS A 44 4.34 -3.19 -1.21
CA LYS A 44 3.11 -2.82 -1.89
C LYS A 44 1.89 -3.39 -1.18
N LEU A 45 0.86 -2.58 -1.11
CA LEU A 45 -0.45 -2.96 -0.62
C LEU A 45 -1.43 -2.98 -1.79
N GLU A 46 -2.04 -4.11 -2.05
CA GLU A 46 -3.00 -4.27 -3.14
C GLU A 46 -4.40 -4.48 -2.59
N LEU A 47 -5.30 -3.59 -2.94
CA LEU A 47 -6.72 -3.68 -2.60
C LEU A 47 -7.48 -4.06 -3.86
N ILE A 48 -8.24 -5.16 -3.79
CA ILE A 48 -9.05 -5.64 -4.91
C ILE A 48 -10.52 -5.45 -4.53
N PHE A 49 -11.27 -4.78 -5.38
CA PHE A 49 -12.66 -4.47 -5.14
C PHE A 49 -13.58 -5.48 -5.85
N THR A 50 -14.87 -5.45 -5.51
CA THR A 50 -15.83 -6.42 -6.05
C THR A 50 -16.05 -6.29 -7.57
N ASP A 51 -15.72 -5.14 -8.16
CA ASP A 51 -15.75 -4.94 -9.61
C ASP A 51 -14.47 -5.40 -10.31
N GLU A 52 -13.57 -6.07 -9.57
CA GLU A 52 -12.27 -6.58 -10.03
C GLU A 52 -11.24 -5.47 -10.31
N GLN A 53 -11.57 -4.21 -10.06
CA GLN A 53 -10.59 -3.12 -10.14
C GLN A 53 -9.69 -3.17 -8.92
N LYS A 54 -8.47 -2.66 -9.07
CA LYS A 54 -7.44 -2.71 -8.04
C LYS A 54 -6.90 -1.34 -7.70
N LEU A 55 -6.53 -1.15 -6.45
CA LEU A 55 -5.73 -0.01 -6.01
C LEU A 55 -4.45 -0.59 -5.41
N ILE A 56 -3.30 -0.27 -6.00
CA ILE A 56 -2.01 -0.74 -5.52
C ILE A 56 -1.21 0.46 -5.04
N LEU A 57 -0.90 0.45 -3.74
CA LEU A 57 -0.11 1.50 -3.09
C LEU A 57 1.29 0.96 -2.85
N SER A 58 2.29 1.74 -3.19
CA SER A 58 3.69 1.34 -3.06
C SER A 58 4.50 2.43 -2.36
N ALA A 59 5.49 2.01 -1.58
CA ALA A 59 6.53 2.93 -1.14
C ALA A 59 7.42 3.23 -2.35
N SER A 60 7.68 4.52 -2.60
CA SER A 60 8.56 4.91 -3.70
C SER A 60 10.00 4.55 -3.40
N GLU A 61 10.68 3.94 -4.36
CA GLU A 61 12.11 3.60 -4.27
C GLU A 61 13.01 4.71 -4.82
N ASP A 62 12.40 5.75 -5.37
CA ASP A 62 13.12 6.88 -5.94
C ASP A 62 13.73 7.77 -4.86
N LYS A 63 14.59 8.72 -5.28
CA LYS A 63 15.24 9.68 -4.39
C LYS A 63 14.24 10.52 -3.59
N VAL A 64 13.00 10.59 -4.05
CA VAL A 64 11.94 11.37 -3.42
C VAL A 64 11.00 10.39 -2.72
N PRO A 65 11.03 10.31 -1.37
CA PRO A 65 10.18 9.37 -0.65
C PRO A 65 8.71 9.76 -0.72
N GLY A 66 7.85 8.78 -0.82
CA GLY A 66 6.41 8.99 -0.88
C GLY A 66 5.66 7.70 -1.14
N ILE A 67 4.36 7.73 -0.90
CA ILE A 67 3.46 6.66 -1.33
C ILE A 67 3.06 6.98 -2.76
N ILE A 68 3.15 5.99 -3.65
CA ILE A 68 2.74 6.14 -5.04
C ILE A 68 1.66 5.12 -5.38
N VAL A 69 0.85 5.42 -6.39
CA VAL A 69 -0.12 4.48 -6.94
C VAL A 69 0.49 3.78 -8.13
N VAL A 70 0.47 2.45 -8.11
CA VAL A 70 1.00 1.61 -9.18
C VAL A 70 -0.18 1.08 -9.99
N LEU A 71 -0.17 1.28 -11.31
CA LEU A 71 -1.28 0.88 -12.17
C LEU A 71 -1.24 -0.60 -12.54
N ASP A 72 -0.05 -1.16 -12.64
CA ASP A 72 0.15 -2.55 -13.04
C ASP A 72 1.35 -3.13 -12.31
N PHE A 73 1.17 -4.32 -11.75
CA PHE A 73 2.23 -4.97 -10.99
C PHE A 73 2.13 -6.49 -11.14
N ASP A 74 3.24 -7.10 -11.57
CA ASP A 74 3.36 -8.55 -11.69
C ASP A 74 4.33 -9.05 -10.60
N ALA A 75 3.77 -9.61 -9.52
CA ALA A 75 4.55 -10.07 -8.37
C ALA A 75 5.51 -11.20 -8.73
N GLU A 76 5.07 -12.14 -9.57
CA GLU A 76 5.89 -13.28 -10.00
C GLU A 76 7.10 -12.82 -10.80
N LYS A 77 6.91 -11.88 -11.72
CA LYS A 77 7.99 -11.31 -12.51
C LYS A 77 8.98 -10.58 -11.62
N ASN A 78 8.49 -9.80 -10.66
CA ASN A 78 9.32 -9.07 -9.72
C ASN A 78 10.16 -10.03 -8.86
N LYS A 79 9.54 -11.12 -8.39
CA LYS A 79 10.22 -12.15 -7.61
C LYS A 79 11.36 -12.79 -8.41
N LEU A 80 11.12 -13.12 -9.68
CA LEU A 80 12.13 -13.69 -10.55
C LEU A 80 13.29 -12.75 -10.81
N LEU A 81 12.98 -11.46 -11.02
CA LEU A 81 14.01 -10.42 -11.22
C LEU A 81 14.91 -10.29 -10.00
N LEU A 82 14.33 -10.28 -8.80
CA LEU A 82 15.09 -10.18 -7.56
C LEU A 82 15.95 -11.43 -7.32
N LEU A 83 15.41 -12.61 -7.62
CA LEU A 83 16.14 -13.85 -7.50
C LEU A 83 17.36 -13.85 -8.42
N HIS A 84 17.18 -13.41 -9.66
CA HIS A 84 18.27 -13.32 -10.65
C HIS A 84 19.32 -12.29 -10.21
N GLN A 85 18.89 -11.14 -9.71
CA GLN A 85 19.77 -10.03 -9.35
C GLN A 85 20.53 -10.27 -8.04
N PHE A 86 19.91 -10.88 -7.06
CA PHE A 86 20.45 -11.01 -5.69
C PHE A 86 20.67 -12.45 -5.23
N GLY A 87 20.44 -13.43 -6.08
CA GLY A 87 20.74 -14.84 -5.79
C GLY A 87 20.02 -15.42 -4.57
N GLY A 88 18.81 -14.94 -4.26
CA GLY A 88 18.03 -15.40 -3.13
C GLY A 88 18.25 -14.64 -1.82
N LYS A 89 19.16 -13.64 -1.80
CA LYS A 89 19.38 -12.80 -0.63
C LYS A 89 18.25 -11.81 -0.40
N ILE A 90 17.51 -11.49 -1.44
CA ILE A 90 16.29 -10.69 -1.39
C ILE A 90 15.18 -11.52 -2.00
N ASP A 91 14.11 -11.71 -1.23
CA ASP A 91 12.93 -12.43 -1.68
C ASP A 91 11.73 -11.48 -1.69
N TYR A 92 10.72 -11.82 -2.45
CA TYR A 92 9.49 -11.06 -2.55
C TYR A 92 8.32 -11.98 -2.24
N LYS A 93 7.67 -11.72 -1.12
CA LYS A 93 6.65 -12.61 -0.58
C LYS A 93 5.26 -11.97 -0.73
N THR A 94 4.35 -12.69 -1.35
CA THR A 94 2.97 -12.28 -1.52
C THR A 94 2.08 -13.04 -0.54
N GLU A 95 1.31 -12.31 0.27
CA GLU A 95 0.40 -12.90 1.25
C GLU A 95 -1.00 -12.29 1.14
N ASP A 96 -2.01 -13.15 1.26
CA ASP A 96 -3.40 -12.72 1.32
C ASP A 96 -3.74 -12.36 2.78
N PHE A 97 -4.08 -11.10 3.01
CA PHE A 97 -4.44 -10.57 4.32
C PHE A 97 -5.94 -10.33 4.47
N THR A 98 -6.76 -10.87 3.57
CA THR A 98 -8.21 -10.66 3.58
C THR A 98 -8.84 -11.08 4.91
N GLU A 99 -8.35 -12.16 5.51
CA GLU A 99 -8.86 -12.69 6.78
C GLU A 99 -8.10 -12.19 8.01
N ASN A 100 -7.11 -11.29 7.81
CA ASN A 100 -6.37 -10.70 8.92
C ASN A 100 -7.30 -9.82 9.77
N PRO A 101 -7.21 -9.88 11.12
CA PRO A 101 -8.09 -9.09 12.00
C PRO A 101 -8.16 -7.60 11.67
N LEU A 102 -7.07 -7.01 11.17
CA LEU A 102 -7.04 -5.61 10.76
C LEU A 102 -8.02 -5.31 9.62
N TRP A 103 -8.13 -6.23 8.66
CA TRP A 103 -8.93 -6.03 7.44
C TRP A 103 -10.28 -6.74 7.46
N GLU A 104 -10.43 -7.73 8.29
CA GLU A 104 -11.62 -8.58 8.33
C GLU A 104 -12.92 -7.79 8.37
N LEU A 105 -12.96 -6.75 9.18
CA LEU A 105 -14.16 -5.91 9.34
C LEU A 105 -14.37 -4.94 8.17
N CYS A 106 -13.38 -4.80 7.30
CA CYS A 106 -13.49 -3.92 6.12
C CYS A 106 -13.94 -4.68 4.89
N ILE A 107 -13.78 -6.00 4.86
CA ILE A 107 -14.16 -6.81 3.71
C ILE A 107 -15.68 -6.79 3.54
N GLY A 108 -16.13 -6.56 2.33
CA GLY A 108 -17.55 -6.43 2.01
C GLY A 108 -18.14 -5.06 2.29
N LYS A 109 -17.31 -4.13 2.79
CA LYS A 109 -17.75 -2.75 3.06
C LYS A 109 -17.29 -1.80 1.97
N GLU A 110 -18.06 -0.73 1.81
CA GLU A 110 -17.74 0.34 0.88
C GLU A 110 -16.61 1.21 1.41
N LEU A 111 -15.59 1.44 0.60
CA LEU A 111 -14.56 2.43 0.87
C LEU A 111 -15.21 3.80 0.61
N ILE A 112 -15.66 4.46 1.65
CA ILE A 112 -16.44 5.69 1.54
C ILE A 112 -15.59 6.83 1.00
N THR A 113 -14.45 7.07 1.63
CA THR A 113 -13.50 8.09 1.19
C THR A 113 -12.07 7.65 1.43
N ILE A 114 -11.17 8.24 0.65
CA ILE A 114 -9.73 8.18 0.90
C ILE A 114 -9.31 9.58 1.30
N GLU A 115 -8.91 9.75 2.55
CA GLU A 115 -8.50 11.06 3.06
C GLU A 115 -6.99 11.22 2.95
N ILE A 116 -6.57 12.34 2.41
CA ILE A 116 -5.16 12.72 2.27
C ILE A 116 -5.00 14.16 2.76
N VAL A 117 -3.81 14.49 3.24
CA VAL A 117 -3.56 15.82 3.81
C VAL A 117 -3.37 16.84 2.69
N ASN A 118 -4.23 17.86 2.65
CA ASN A 118 -4.15 18.95 1.72
C ASN A 118 -3.46 20.14 2.40
N GLU A 119 -2.30 20.53 1.87
CA GLU A 119 -1.53 21.67 2.40
C GLU A 119 -1.84 22.99 1.68
N GLY A 120 -2.87 23.01 0.83
CA GLY A 120 -3.24 24.18 0.02
C GLY A 120 -2.71 24.07 -1.40
N ASP A 121 -3.27 24.88 -2.31
CA ASP A 121 -2.85 24.95 -3.72
C ASP A 121 -2.76 23.57 -4.42
N ASN A 122 -3.68 22.67 -4.07
CA ASN A 122 -3.72 21.30 -4.61
C ASN A 122 -2.45 20.49 -4.31
N CYS A 123 -1.80 20.77 -3.19
CA CYS A 123 -0.64 20.03 -2.70
C CYS A 123 -1.10 18.99 -1.68
N PHE A 124 -1.21 17.72 -2.11
CA PHE A 124 -1.67 16.61 -1.29
C PHE A 124 -0.48 15.74 -0.88
N LYS A 125 -0.17 15.74 0.41
CA LYS A 125 0.97 14.99 0.94
C LYS A 125 0.87 13.50 0.64
N SER A 126 1.99 12.91 0.24
CA SER A 126 2.08 11.49 -0.13
C SER A 126 2.71 10.61 0.95
N ASN A 127 2.70 11.04 2.21
CA ASN A 127 3.27 10.28 3.33
C ASN A 127 2.23 9.58 4.20
N VAL A 128 0.96 9.86 4.02
CA VAL A 128 -0.11 9.24 4.80
C VAL A 128 -1.41 9.20 3.99
N ILE A 129 -2.13 8.09 4.12
CA ILE A 129 -3.45 7.89 3.50
C ILE A 129 -4.36 7.31 4.57
N LEU A 130 -5.57 7.83 4.71
CA LEU A 130 -6.58 7.28 5.58
C LEU A 130 -7.70 6.67 4.73
N LEU A 131 -7.92 5.38 4.90
CA LEU A 131 -9.02 4.65 4.25
C LEU A 131 -10.20 4.63 5.21
N ASP A 132 -11.31 5.25 4.82
CA ASP A 132 -12.52 5.36 5.64
C ASP A 132 -13.60 4.41 5.12
N PHE A 133 -13.87 3.35 5.90
CA PHE A 133 -14.93 2.37 5.61
C PHE A 133 -16.18 2.61 6.46
N GLY A 134 -16.28 3.75 7.13
CA GLY A 134 -17.37 4.09 8.01
C GLY A 134 -17.02 3.77 9.46
N ASP A 135 -17.40 2.60 9.93
CA ASP A 135 -17.11 2.18 11.30
C ASP A 135 -15.62 1.84 11.50
N GLU A 136 -14.96 1.41 10.42
CA GLU A 136 -13.55 1.05 10.45
C GLU A 136 -12.74 2.02 9.59
N LYS A 137 -11.61 2.47 10.13
CA LYS A 137 -10.66 3.33 9.42
C LYS A 137 -9.28 2.73 9.51
N ILE A 138 -8.57 2.75 8.40
CA ILE A 138 -7.22 2.21 8.32
C ILE A 138 -6.29 3.29 7.79
N GLU A 139 -5.17 3.48 8.50
CA GLU A 139 -4.15 4.44 8.14
C GLU A 139 -2.98 3.74 7.48
N ILE A 140 -2.52 4.29 6.36
CA ILE A 140 -1.35 3.80 5.65
C ILE A 140 -0.31 4.90 5.70
N LEU A 141 0.84 4.58 6.28
CA LEU A 141 1.93 5.53 6.50
C LEU A 141 3.15 5.11 5.69
N LEU A 142 3.90 6.10 5.25
CA LEU A 142 5.22 5.85 4.69
C LEU A 142 6.20 5.67 5.83
N GLY A 143 6.76 4.47 5.96
CA GLY A 143 7.80 4.17 6.94
C GLY A 143 9.20 4.41 6.37
N ILE A 144 10.20 4.13 7.18
CA ILE A 144 11.61 4.22 6.76
C ILE A 144 11.92 3.14 5.72
N GLU A 145 11.35 1.94 5.90
CA GLU A 145 11.64 0.77 5.09
C GLU A 145 10.45 0.29 4.25
N GLY A 146 9.41 1.04 4.11
CA GLY A 146 8.24 0.61 3.35
C GLY A 146 6.96 1.18 3.92
N LEU A 147 5.84 0.50 3.69
CA LEU A 147 4.54 0.96 4.16
C LEU A 147 4.24 0.42 5.56
N ILE A 148 3.57 1.23 6.37
CA ILE A 148 3.05 0.84 7.67
C ILE A 148 1.52 0.92 7.58
N VAL A 149 0.84 -0.16 7.94
CA VAL A 149 -0.61 -0.24 7.91
C VAL A 149 -1.10 -0.49 9.33
N GLU A 150 -1.96 0.39 9.82
CA GLU A 150 -2.45 0.28 11.20
C GLU A 150 -3.88 0.79 11.31
N PRO A 151 -4.63 0.36 12.35
CA PRO A 151 -5.96 0.89 12.56
C PRO A 151 -5.86 2.35 12.99
N PHE A 152 -6.76 3.18 12.47
CA PHE A 152 -6.83 4.58 12.87
C PHE A 152 -7.86 4.69 14.01
N GLU A 153 -7.40 5.15 15.16
CA GLU A 153 -8.25 5.35 16.31
C GLU A 153 -8.39 6.85 16.59
N ASN A 154 -9.64 7.32 16.58
CA ASN A 154 -9.96 8.65 17.06
C ASN A 154 -9.98 8.62 18.58
N VAL A 155 -9.01 9.25 19.16
CA VAL A 155 -8.95 9.40 20.63
C VAL A 155 -9.63 10.70 21.03
#